data_0fd03c1a546ea961413a408fde7674a8
#
_entry.id   0fd03c1a546ea961413a408fde7674a8
#
_cell.length_a   1.000
_cell.length_b   1.000
_cell.length_c   1.000
_cell.angle_alpha   90.00
_cell.angle_beta   90.00
_cell.angle_gamma   90.00
#
_symmetry.space_group_name_H-M   'P 1'
#
loop_
_entity.id
_entity.type
_entity.pdbx_description
1 polymer ?
#
loop_
_entity_poly.entity_id
_entity_poly.type
_entity_poly.pdbx_seq_one_letter_code
_entity_poly.pdbx_strand_id
1 'polypeptide(L)'
;MKDLKTFKYLKSIAITAVTAILFFSCNSSEPKVVFEDPSVSPQGIAENFVLYYTETPEISEIPMEVAMGGALKKDARLIAILRSTKSLDYQHLAFPYRTFPEGLVLEVFDLEGKKSVVKSDYGIIYSATNVIDLRGNVVITTHDGKQLETPQLYYDQLGEWIFTEEKFTYTNPENQTIMDGKGMDFNRDFSFLNAHKTFGYMTIKETESDD
;
A
#
# COMPACT_ATOMS: atom_id res chain seq x y z
N MET A 1 -34.55 -64.41 -38.53
CA MET A 1 -34.28 -63.02 -38.94
C MET A 1 -34.59 -62.01 -37.80
N LYS A 2 -34.88 -62.47 -36.58
CA LYS A 2 -35.10 -61.62 -35.36
C LYS A 2 -33.84 -61.35 -34.53
N ASP A 3 -32.86 -62.23 -34.56
CA ASP A 3 -31.72 -62.16 -33.67
C ASP A 3 -30.64 -61.15 -34.09
N LEU A 4 -30.63 -60.75 -35.36
CA LEU A 4 -29.60 -59.83 -35.82
C LEU A 4 -29.89 -58.36 -35.45
N LYS A 5 -31.16 -58.01 -35.24
CA LYS A 5 -31.56 -56.64 -34.84
C LYS A 5 -31.32 -56.41 -33.34
N THR A 6 -31.61 -57.42 -32.51
CA THR A 6 -31.34 -57.39 -31.04
C THR A 6 -29.87 -57.26 -30.75
N PHE A 7 -29.00 -57.97 -31.50
CA PHE A 7 -27.55 -57.89 -31.32
C PHE A 7 -26.95 -56.51 -31.69
N LYS A 8 -27.53 -55.81 -32.70
CA LYS A 8 -27.13 -54.43 -33.03
C LYS A 8 -27.54 -53.43 -31.94
N TYR A 9 -28.72 -53.58 -31.34
CA TYR A 9 -29.19 -52.71 -30.26
C TYR A 9 -28.36 -52.91 -28.99
N LEU A 10 -27.96 -54.13 -28.66
CA LEU A 10 -27.13 -54.43 -27.51
C LEU A 10 -25.73 -53.84 -27.65
N LYS A 11 -25.14 -53.84 -28.86
CA LYS A 11 -23.85 -53.19 -29.11
C LYS A 11 -23.92 -51.68 -29.01
N SER A 12 -25.04 -51.07 -29.51
CA SER A 12 -25.23 -49.64 -29.43
C SER A 12 -25.42 -49.14 -27.99
N ILE A 13 -26.16 -49.86 -27.16
CA ILE A 13 -26.35 -49.57 -25.73
C ILE A 13 -25.01 -49.72 -24.93
N ALA A 14 -24.22 -50.76 -25.27
CA ALA A 14 -22.91 -50.94 -24.60
C ALA A 14 -21.94 -49.80 -24.96
N ILE A 15 -21.91 -49.32 -26.19
CA ILE A 15 -21.03 -48.21 -26.60
C ILE A 15 -21.47 -46.89 -25.96
N THR A 16 -22.78 -46.61 -25.86
CA THR A 16 -23.26 -45.39 -25.18
C THR A 16 -23.03 -45.44 -23.67
N ALA A 17 -23.10 -46.59 -23.02
CA ALA A 17 -22.79 -46.75 -21.60
C ALA A 17 -21.27 -46.51 -21.30
N VAL A 18 -20.39 -47.02 -22.16
CA VAL A 18 -18.94 -46.79 -22.03
C VAL A 18 -18.54 -45.35 -22.25
N THR A 19 -19.16 -44.66 -23.21
CA THR A 19 -18.90 -43.22 -23.42
C THR A 19 -19.42 -42.37 -22.27
N ALA A 20 -20.57 -42.70 -21.65
CA ALA A 20 -21.09 -41.98 -20.48
C ALA A 20 -20.17 -42.12 -19.26
N ILE A 21 -19.54 -43.26 -19.04
CA ILE A 21 -18.61 -43.47 -17.94
C ILE A 21 -17.31 -42.64 -18.10
N LEU A 22 -16.90 -42.39 -19.36
CA LEU A 22 -15.69 -41.57 -19.61
C LEU A 22 -15.91 -40.07 -19.32
N PHE A 23 -17.14 -39.59 -19.34
CA PHE A 23 -17.46 -38.19 -19.04
C PHE A 23 -17.69 -37.95 -17.52
N PHE A 24 -17.92 -38.98 -16.71
CA PHE A 24 -18.08 -38.85 -15.26
C PHE A 24 -16.76 -38.99 -14.46
N SER A 25 -15.65 -39.30 -15.12
CA SER A 25 -14.35 -39.55 -14.45
C SER A 25 -13.47 -38.33 -14.29
N CYS A 26 -13.97 -37.11 -14.45
CA CYS A 26 -13.18 -35.89 -14.29
C CYS A 26 -13.83 -34.92 -13.31
N ASN A 27 -14.14 -35.38 -12.11
CA ASN A 27 -14.43 -34.48 -11.00
C ASN A 27 -13.86 -35.04 -9.67
N SER A 28 -12.60 -35.43 -9.70
CA SER A 28 -11.81 -35.51 -8.48
C SER A 28 -11.34 -34.09 -8.18
N SER A 29 -12.09 -33.39 -7.36
CA SER A 29 -11.52 -32.28 -6.56
C SER A 29 -10.51 -32.92 -5.61
N GLU A 30 -9.31 -33.22 -6.11
CA GLU A 30 -8.19 -33.45 -5.23
C GLU A 30 -8.09 -32.23 -4.31
N PRO A 31 -8.03 -32.41 -2.97
CA PRO A 31 -7.71 -31.31 -2.10
C PRO A 31 -6.39 -30.77 -2.62
N LYS A 32 -6.36 -29.51 -3.10
CA LYS A 32 -5.11 -28.80 -3.35
C LYS A 32 -4.36 -28.84 -2.03
N VAL A 33 -3.42 -29.76 -1.89
CA VAL A 33 -2.41 -29.68 -0.86
C VAL A 33 -1.61 -28.42 -1.21
N VAL A 34 -1.96 -27.33 -0.58
CA VAL A 34 -1.15 -26.12 -0.61
C VAL A 34 0.09 -26.51 0.18
N PHE A 35 1.15 -26.89 -0.54
CA PHE A 35 2.48 -26.93 0.05
C PHE A 35 2.80 -25.49 0.38
N GLU A 36 2.60 -25.10 1.63
CA GLU A 36 3.21 -23.87 2.15
C GLU A 36 4.71 -24.10 2.08
N ASP A 37 5.36 -23.46 1.14
CA ASP A 37 6.81 -23.45 1.04
C ASP A 37 7.36 -22.82 2.33
N PRO A 38 8.08 -23.56 3.19
CA PRO A 38 8.61 -23.00 4.43
C PRO A 38 9.52 -21.80 4.19
N SER A 39 10.06 -21.64 2.97
CA SER A 39 10.86 -20.46 2.58
C SER A 39 10.03 -19.17 2.48
N VAL A 40 8.69 -19.28 2.38
CA VAL A 40 7.77 -18.14 2.32
C VAL A 40 7.24 -17.75 3.70
N SER A 41 7.59 -18.50 4.75
CA SER A 41 7.22 -18.13 6.12
C SER A 41 7.96 -16.87 6.56
N PRO A 42 7.32 -15.96 7.35
CA PRO A 42 8.00 -14.79 7.88
C PRO A 42 9.14 -15.23 8.81
N GLN A 43 10.29 -14.56 8.72
CA GLN A 43 11.41 -14.78 9.64
C GLN A 43 11.19 -14.16 11.02
N GLY A 44 10.26 -13.20 11.11
CA GLY A 44 9.91 -12.51 12.35
C GLY A 44 8.46 -12.03 12.34
N ILE A 45 7.86 -12.04 13.52
CA ILE A 45 6.52 -11.51 13.77
C ILE A 45 6.63 -10.53 14.93
N ALA A 46 6.09 -9.32 14.74
CA ALA A 46 5.94 -8.34 15.81
C ALA A 46 4.45 -8.05 16.03
N GLU A 47 4.04 -7.97 17.29
CA GLU A 47 2.66 -7.70 17.65
C GLU A 47 2.57 -6.47 18.57
N ASN A 48 1.54 -5.63 18.37
CA ASN A 48 1.23 -4.44 19.18
C ASN A 48 2.46 -3.54 19.43
N PHE A 49 3.11 -3.11 18.36
CA PHE A 49 4.37 -2.38 18.45
C PHE A 49 4.25 -0.91 18.00
N VAL A 50 5.23 -0.13 18.45
CA VAL A 50 5.44 1.26 18.05
C VAL A 50 6.88 1.41 17.62
N LEU A 51 7.11 1.90 16.40
CA LEU A 51 8.44 2.25 15.89
C LEU A 51 8.60 3.77 15.82
N TYR A 52 9.71 4.26 16.33
CA TYR A 52 10.11 5.66 16.26
C TYR A 52 11.24 5.80 15.25
N TYR A 53 10.99 6.56 14.18
CA TYR A 53 12.00 6.89 13.19
C TYR A 53 12.61 8.25 13.54
N THR A 54 13.93 8.26 13.68
CA THR A 54 14.68 9.47 14.01
C THR A 54 15.73 9.73 12.95
N GLU A 55 15.92 10.98 12.62
CA GLU A 55 16.99 11.48 11.78
C GLU A 55 18.05 12.14 12.65
N THR A 56 19.31 11.86 12.36
CA THR A 56 20.43 12.54 12.99
C THR A 56 21.07 13.46 11.96
N PRO A 57 21.17 14.77 12.20
CA PRO A 57 21.79 15.69 11.25
C PRO A 57 23.19 15.23 10.84
N GLU A 58 23.52 15.33 9.56
CA GLU A 58 24.87 15.06 9.08
C GLU A 58 25.86 16.09 9.62
N ILE A 59 27.12 15.66 9.81
CA ILE A 59 28.19 16.54 10.37
C ILE A 59 28.45 17.75 9.46
N SER A 60 28.19 17.62 8.14
CA SER A 60 28.35 18.69 7.15
C SER A 60 27.38 19.86 7.34
N GLU A 61 26.26 19.66 8.03
CA GLU A 61 25.26 20.70 8.30
C GLU A 61 25.55 21.50 9.58
N ILE A 62 26.57 21.09 10.32
CA ILE A 62 26.97 21.75 11.59
C ILE A 62 27.97 22.84 11.26
N PRO A 63 27.71 24.12 11.61
CA PRO A 63 28.68 25.18 11.45
C PRO A 63 30.00 24.85 12.15
N MET A 64 31.12 25.07 11.48
CA MET A 64 32.46 24.70 11.95
C MET A 64 32.79 25.31 13.33
N GLU A 65 32.23 26.47 13.68
CA GLU A 65 32.35 27.14 14.97
C GLU A 65 31.74 26.32 16.12
N VAL A 66 30.68 25.58 15.87
CA VAL A 66 30.01 24.71 16.85
C VAL A 66 30.79 23.38 17.02
N ALA A 67 31.44 22.91 15.96
CA ALA A 67 32.21 21.67 15.97
C ALA A 67 33.52 21.76 16.79
N MET A 68 34.05 22.97 16.97
CA MET A 68 35.34 23.19 17.69
C MET A 68 35.22 23.56 19.17
N GLY A 69 34.02 23.82 19.71
CA GLY A 69 33.87 24.41 21.04
C GLY A 69 32.94 23.77 22.05
N GLY A 70 32.21 22.74 21.71
CA GLY A 70 31.26 22.15 22.64
C GLY A 70 30.92 20.68 22.34
N ALA A 71 30.57 19.94 23.39
CA ALA A 71 29.99 18.62 23.24
C ALA A 71 28.69 18.76 22.43
N LEU A 72 28.75 18.46 21.13
CA LEU A 72 27.59 18.40 20.26
C LEU A 72 26.66 17.32 20.80
N LYS A 73 25.62 17.73 21.52
CA LYS A 73 24.44 16.93 21.69
C LYS A 73 23.78 16.83 20.31
N LYS A 74 24.06 15.74 19.61
CA LYS A 74 23.42 15.39 18.36
C LYS A 74 22.02 14.94 18.72
N ASP A 75 21.10 15.88 18.90
CA ASP A 75 19.70 15.55 19.22
C ASP A 75 19.07 14.96 17.96
N ALA A 76 18.80 13.65 18.02
CA ALA A 76 18.07 12.97 16.96
C ALA A 76 16.64 13.55 16.89
N ARG A 77 16.27 14.02 15.71
CA ARG A 77 14.91 14.55 15.44
C ARG A 77 13.96 13.41 15.13
N LEU A 78 12.82 13.39 15.78
CA LEU A 78 11.74 12.46 15.44
C LEU A 78 11.11 12.86 14.09
N ILE A 79 11.13 11.96 13.11
CA ILE A 79 10.57 12.18 11.77
C ILE A 79 9.29 11.40 11.54
N ALA A 80 9.12 10.22 12.16
CA ALA A 80 7.89 9.47 12.06
C ALA A 80 7.68 8.51 13.22
N ILE A 81 6.41 8.17 13.48
CA ILE A 81 6.00 7.12 14.42
C ILE A 81 5.05 6.18 13.65
N LEU A 82 5.42 4.90 13.57
CA LEU A 82 4.59 3.86 13.00
C LEU A 82 4.00 2.98 14.10
N ARG A 83 2.70 2.77 14.07
CA ARG A 83 1.97 1.87 14.96
C ARG A 83 1.24 0.82 14.15
N SER A 84 1.32 -0.43 14.58
CA SER A 84 0.55 -1.52 13.99
C SER A 84 0.32 -2.61 15.04
N THR A 85 -0.79 -3.34 14.90
CA THR A 85 -1.09 -4.51 15.72
C THR A 85 -0.27 -5.72 15.32
N LYS A 86 0.12 -5.82 14.03
CA LYS A 86 0.88 -6.96 13.52
C LYS A 86 1.80 -6.57 12.37
N SER A 87 3.02 -7.11 12.41
CA SER A 87 3.98 -7.04 11.31
C SER A 87 4.60 -8.41 11.06
N LEU A 88 4.72 -8.76 9.78
CA LEU A 88 5.39 -9.98 9.31
C LEU A 88 6.62 -9.58 8.51
N ASP A 89 7.78 -10.10 8.90
CA ASP A 89 9.07 -9.79 8.32
C ASP A 89 9.51 -10.89 7.36
N TYR A 90 9.81 -10.51 6.11
CA TYR A 90 10.26 -11.39 5.03
C TYR A 90 11.62 -10.93 4.46
N GLN A 91 12.49 -10.37 5.31
CA GLN A 91 13.79 -9.82 4.88
C GLN A 91 14.77 -10.87 4.38
N HIS A 92 14.55 -12.16 4.66
CA HIS A 92 15.37 -13.28 4.19
C HIS A 92 15.11 -13.67 2.73
N LEU A 93 14.05 -13.17 2.10
CA LEU A 93 13.72 -13.49 0.73
C LEU A 93 14.62 -12.73 -0.27
N ALA A 94 14.74 -13.25 -1.49
CA ALA A 94 15.49 -12.60 -2.57
C ALA A 94 14.96 -11.20 -2.91
N PHE A 95 13.67 -10.96 -2.69
CA PHE A 95 13.05 -9.64 -2.74
C PHE A 95 12.48 -9.31 -1.35
N PRO A 96 13.26 -8.64 -0.49
CA PRO A 96 12.92 -8.43 0.90
C PRO A 96 11.77 -7.41 1.08
N TYR A 97 10.82 -7.77 1.95
CA TYR A 97 9.70 -6.90 2.31
C TYR A 97 9.21 -7.16 3.73
N ARG A 98 8.38 -6.25 4.22
CA ARG A 98 7.64 -6.37 5.47
C ARG A 98 6.18 -6.03 5.23
N THR A 99 5.26 -6.81 5.82
CA THR A 99 3.82 -6.55 5.72
C THR A 99 3.20 -6.16 7.05
N PHE A 100 2.09 -5.45 6.96
CA PHE A 100 1.24 -5.03 8.07
C PHE A 100 -0.20 -5.49 7.77
N PRO A 101 -0.53 -6.78 8.02
CA PRO A 101 -1.77 -7.39 7.55
C PRO A 101 -3.03 -6.89 8.27
N GLU A 102 -2.89 -6.24 9.41
CA GLU A 102 -3.98 -5.68 10.21
C GLU A 102 -3.97 -4.14 10.19
N GLY A 103 -3.33 -3.57 9.17
CA GLY A 103 -3.23 -2.14 8.99
C GLY A 103 -2.13 -1.47 9.79
N LEU A 104 -1.99 -0.17 9.54
CA LEU A 104 -1.02 0.67 10.23
C LEU A 104 -1.51 2.11 10.36
N VAL A 105 -0.94 2.81 11.33
CA VAL A 105 -1.02 4.26 11.48
C VAL A 105 0.39 4.81 11.47
N LEU A 106 0.66 5.74 10.55
CA LEU A 106 1.93 6.44 10.44
C LEU A 106 1.71 7.92 10.75
N GLU A 107 2.38 8.44 11.77
CA GLU A 107 2.46 9.87 12.05
C GLU A 107 3.79 10.37 11.49
N VAL A 108 3.77 11.40 10.65
CA VAL A 108 4.96 11.99 10.03
C VAL A 108 5.09 13.43 10.52
N PHE A 109 6.30 13.81 10.89
CA PHE A 109 6.61 15.15 11.40
C PHE A 109 7.49 15.90 10.39
N ASP A 110 7.12 17.14 10.08
CA ASP A 110 7.94 18.03 9.27
C ASP A 110 9.07 18.71 10.08
N LEU A 111 9.79 19.62 9.43
CA LEU A 111 10.88 20.36 10.06
C LEU A 111 10.42 21.28 11.21
N GLU A 112 9.15 21.69 11.20
CA GLU A 112 8.55 22.54 12.23
C GLU A 112 7.87 21.72 13.34
N GLY A 113 7.89 20.38 13.24
CA GLY A 113 7.24 19.47 14.18
C GLY A 113 5.73 19.34 13.97
N LYS A 114 5.19 19.84 12.86
CA LYS A 114 3.78 19.68 12.50
C LYS A 114 3.54 18.25 12.05
N LYS A 115 2.41 17.70 12.46
CA LYS A 115 2.09 16.29 12.30
C LYS A 115 1.08 16.04 11.17
N SER A 116 1.44 15.15 10.24
CA SER A 116 0.52 14.52 9.30
C SER A 116 0.29 13.07 9.68
N VAL A 117 -0.89 12.53 9.39
CA VAL A 117 -1.28 11.16 9.75
C VAL A 117 -1.70 10.39 8.52
N VAL A 118 -1.16 9.19 8.35
CA VAL A 118 -1.54 8.23 7.32
C VAL A 118 -2.11 6.99 7.98
N LYS A 119 -3.23 6.50 7.48
CA LYS A 119 -3.89 5.26 7.94
C LYS A 119 -4.18 4.37 6.75
N SER A 120 -4.10 3.06 6.95
CA SER A 120 -4.50 2.05 5.96
C SER A 120 -4.86 0.73 6.64
N ASP A 121 -5.69 -0.09 5.97
CA ASP A 121 -6.08 -1.41 6.48
C ASP A 121 -4.99 -2.47 6.24
N TYR A 122 -4.08 -2.21 5.30
CA TYR A 122 -2.98 -3.09 4.95
C TYR A 122 -1.78 -2.28 4.45
N GLY A 123 -0.58 -2.73 4.71
CA GLY A 123 0.63 -2.10 4.20
C GLY A 123 1.74 -3.08 3.85
N ILE A 124 2.57 -2.73 2.87
CA ILE A 124 3.81 -3.42 2.52
C ILE A 124 4.92 -2.38 2.42
N ILE A 125 6.08 -2.69 3.02
CA ILE A 125 7.32 -1.94 2.83
C ILE A 125 8.28 -2.84 2.06
N TYR A 126 8.62 -2.48 0.83
CA TYR A 126 9.59 -3.16 -0.01
C TYR A 126 10.99 -2.59 0.26
N SER A 127 11.82 -3.31 1.00
CA SER A 127 13.16 -2.84 1.39
C SER A 127 14.11 -2.72 0.21
N ALA A 128 13.93 -3.52 -0.86
CA ALA A 128 14.79 -3.48 -2.03
C ALA A 128 14.60 -2.22 -2.90
N THR A 129 13.38 -1.67 -2.92
CA THR A 129 13.01 -0.53 -3.78
C THR A 129 12.69 0.73 -2.99
N ASN A 130 12.65 0.66 -1.66
CA ASN A 130 12.22 1.73 -0.77
C ASN A 130 10.80 2.26 -1.07
N VAL A 131 9.94 1.38 -1.61
CA VAL A 131 8.54 1.70 -1.89
C VAL A 131 7.65 1.18 -0.77
N ILE A 132 6.72 2.00 -0.33
CA ILE A 132 5.62 1.63 0.56
C ILE A 132 4.36 1.52 -0.29
N ASP A 133 3.63 0.41 -0.15
CA ASP A 133 2.33 0.15 -0.78
C ASP A 133 1.27 0.03 0.33
N LEU A 134 0.35 0.98 0.36
CA LEU A 134 -0.75 1.04 1.32
C LEU A 134 -2.06 0.67 0.62
N ARG A 135 -2.89 -0.15 1.27
CA ARG A 135 -4.13 -0.66 0.69
C ARG A 135 -5.27 -0.67 1.70
N GLY A 136 -6.48 -0.52 1.18
CA GLY A 136 -7.72 -0.52 1.95
C GLY A 136 -7.88 0.75 2.78
N ASN A 137 -8.90 1.54 2.50
CA ASN A 137 -9.29 2.74 3.25
C ASN A 137 -8.08 3.64 3.60
N VAL A 138 -7.21 3.89 2.60
CA VAL A 138 -6.04 4.74 2.80
C VAL A 138 -6.49 6.18 2.99
N VAL A 139 -6.15 6.77 4.13
CA VAL A 139 -6.48 8.16 4.47
C VAL A 139 -5.21 8.88 4.90
N ILE A 140 -4.91 9.98 4.22
CA ILE A 140 -3.89 10.94 4.64
C ILE A 140 -4.58 12.18 5.17
N THR A 141 -4.17 12.64 6.35
CA THR A 141 -4.62 13.92 6.92
C THR A 141 -3.40 14.74 7.29
N THR A 142 -3.25 15.91 6.68
CA THR A 142 -2.15 16.84 6.96
C THR A 142 -2.44 17.70 8.18
N HIS A 143 -1.40 18.36 8.71
CA HIS A 143 -1.50 19.24 9.88
C HIS A 143 -2.45 20.43 9.66
N ASP A 144 -2.62 20.89 8.41
CA ASP A 144 -3.51 21.97 7.99
C ASP A 144 -4.92 21.49 7.61
N GLY A 145 -5.21 20.20 7.82
CA GLY A 145 -6.54 19.60 7.65
C GLY A 145 -6.85 19.17 6.22
N LYS A 146 -5.91 19.24 5.27
CA LYS A 146 -6.08 18.62 3.95
C LYS A 146 -6.21 17.11 4.13
N GLN A 147 -7.08 16.48 3.33
CA GLN A 147 -7.32 15.06 3.41
C GLN A 147 -7.34 14.43 2.02
N LEU A 148 -6.70 13.28 1.88
CA LEU A 148 -6.77 12.41 0.72
C LEU A 148 -7.29 11.04 1.15
N GLU A 149 -8.31 10.55 0.46
CA GLU A 149 -8.88 9.22 0.63
C GLU A 149 -8.75 8.43 -0.68
N THR A 150 -8.22 7.20 -0.62
CA THR A 150 -8.04 6.32 -1.78
C THR A 150 -7.99 4.86 -1.34
N PRO A 151 -8.38 3.88 -2.19
CA PRO A 151 -8.23 2.46 -1.85
C PRO A 151 -6.78 1.98 -1.87
N GLN A 152 -5.87 2.66 -2.56
CA GLN A 152 -4.45 2.29 -2.64
C GLN A 152 -3.58 3.51 -2.84
N LEU A 153 -2.38 3.48 -2.24
CA LEU A 153 -1.39 4.54 -2.33
C LEU A 153 0.03 3.95 -2.34
N TYR A 154 0.88 4.50 -3.18
CA TYR A 154 2.30 4.20 -3.21
C TYR A 154 3.10 5.41 -2.71
N TYR A 155 4.15 5.14 -1.95
CA TYR A 155 5.15 6.14 -1.56
C TYR A 155 6.54 5.65 -1.92
N ASP A 156 7.18 6.32 -2.87
CA ASP A 156 8.60 6.18 -3.17
C ASP A 156 9.40 7.05 -2.18
N GLN A 157 10.08 6.39 -1.23
CA GLN A 157 10.81 7.07 -0.18
C GLN A 157 12.06 7.79 -0.69
N LEU A 158 12.68 7.30 -1.77
CA LEU A 158 13.88 7.91 -2.36
C LEU A 158 13.53 9.17 -3.17
N GLY A 159 12.45 9.12 -3.93
CA GLY A 159 11.95 10.24 -4.71
C GLY A 159 11.11 11.22 -3.91
N GLU A 160 10.75 10.90 -2.66
CA GLU A 160 9.76 11.61 -1.84
C GLU A 160 8.44 11.84 -2.58
N TRP A 161 8.06 10.86 -3.43
CA TRP A 161 6.94 10.93 -4.34
C TRP A 161 5.81 9.99 -3.94
N ILE A 162 4.60 10.52 -3.89
CA ILE A 162 3.41 9.77 -3.49
C ILE A 162 2.44 9.73 -4.67
N PHE A 163 1.87 8.56 -4.95
CA PHE A 163 0.95 8.43 -6.06
C PHE A 163 -0.11 7.34 -5.86
N THR A 164 -1.23 7.50 -6.54
CA THR A 164 -2.28 6.49 -6.68
C THR A 164 -2.80 6.45 -8.12
N GLU A 165 -3.06 5.25 -8.63
CA GLU A 165 -3.74 5.02 -9.91
C GLU A 165 -5.25 4.79 -9.73
N GLU A 166 -5.69 4.72 -8.48
CA GLU A 166 -7.06 4.42 -8.10
C GLU A 166 -7.93 5.68 -7.99
N LYS A 167 -9.20 5.47 -7.67
CA LYS A 167 -10.11 6.59 -7.35
C LYS A 167 -9.63 7.27 -6.08
N PHE A 168 -9.82 8.58 -6.01
CA PHE A 168 -9.50 9.35 -4.83
C PHE A 168 -10.56 10.44 -4.57
N THR A 169 -10.64 10.85 -3.31
CA THR A 169 -11.29 12.08 -2.88
C THR A 169 -10.26 12.93 -2.15
N TYR A 170 -10.06 14.16 -2.64
CA TYR A 170 -9.19 15.15 -2.00
C TYR A 170 -10.02 16.30 -1.46
N THR A 171 -9.79 16.67 -0.21
CA THR A 171 -10.47 17.79 0.47
C THR A 171 -9.42 18.76 1.00
N ASN A 172 -9.63 20.04 0.76
CA ASN A 172 -8.84 21.12 1.34
C ASN A 172 -9.78 22.11 2.03
N PRO A 173 -9.79 22.17 3.37
CA PRO A 173 -10.71 23.03 4.11
C PRO A 173 -10.35 24.52 4.00
N GLU A 174 -9.09 24.87 3.71
CA GLU A 174 -8.65 26.27 3.60
C GLU A 174 -9.35 27.02 2.46
N ASN A 175 -9.52 26.37 1.33
CA ASN A 175 -10.16 26.92 0.14
C ASN A 175 -11.48 26.21 -0.23
N GLN A 176 -12.00 25.36 0.67
CA GLN A 176 -13.24 24.60 0.49
C GLN A 176 -13.24 23.72 -0.78
N THR A 177 -12.07 23.25 -1.22
CA THR A 177 -11.96 22.35 -2.37
C THR A 177 -12.41 20.95 -1.97
N ILE A 178 -13.27 20.35 -2.79
CA ILE A 178 -13.58 18.92 -2.80
C ILE A 178 -13.37 18.44 -4.22
N MET A 179 -12.44 17.50 -4.42
CA MET A 179 -12.06 17.01 -5.73
C MET A 179 -12.05 15.49 -5.71
N ASP A 180 -12.92 14.90 -6.52
CA ASP A 180 -12.89 13.47 -6.80
C ASP A 180 -12.15 13.21 -8.11
N GLY A 181 -11.53 12.05 -8.23
CA GLY A 181 -10.81 11.72 -9.45
C GLY A 181 -10.34 10.27 -9.51
N LYS A 182 -9.51 10.03 -10.52
CA LYS A 182 -8.77 8.78 -10.68
C LYS A 182 -7.35 9.08 -11.15
N GLY A 183 -6.39 8.57 -10.40
CA GLY A 183 -4.98 8.84 -10.60
C GLY A 183 -4.59 10.22 -10.07
N MET A 184 -3.66 10.22 -9.11
CA MET A 184 -3.09 11.43 -8.52
C MET A 184 -1.66 11.15 -8.11
N ASP A 185 -0.80 12.15 -8.33
CA ASP A 185 0.57 12.14 -7.85
C ASP A 185 0.90 13.48 -7.18
N PHE A 186 1.69 13.42 -6.12
CA PHE A 186 2.04 14.58 -5.30
C PHE A 186 3.34 14.34 -4.51
N ASN A 187 3.96 15.44 -4.11
CA ASN A 187 5.12 15.37 -3.23
C ASN A 187 4.70 15.29 -1.74
N ARG A 188 5.63 14.91 -0.90
CA ARG A 188 5.40 14.63 0.52
C ARG A 188 4.72 15.75 1.30
N ASP A 189 4.93 17.02 0.94
CA ASP A 189 4.41 18.20 1.62
C ASP A 189 3.15 18.79 0.95
N PHE A 190 2.63 18.13 -0.10
CA PHE A 190 1.48 18.61 -0.89
C PHE A 190 1.69 19.98 -1.54
N SER A 191 2.93 20.46 -1.69
CA SER A 191 3.22 21.70 -2.41
C SER A 191 3.04 21.54 -3.92
N PHE A 192 3.23 20.33 -4.43
CA PHE A 192 2.89 19.92 -5.78
C PHE A 192 1.84 18.83 -5.75
N LEU A 193 0.78 18.97 -6.55
CA LEU A 193 -0.29 18.01 -6.69
C LEU A 193 -0.74 17.98 -8.16
N ASN A 194 -0.73 16.81 -8.77
CA ASN A 194 -1.17 16.55 -10.13
C ASN A 194 -2.24 15.46 -10.13
N ALA A 195 -3.45 15.81 -10.52
CA ALA A 195 -4.58 14.90 -10.61
C ALA A 195 -4.92 14.61 -12.07
N HIS A 196 -4.98 13.32 -12.45
CA HIS A 196 -5.04 12.92 -13.85
C HIS A 196 -6.44 13.06 -14.45
N LYS A 197 -7.47 12.58 -13.75
CA LYS A 197 -8.88 12.68 -14.16
C LYS A 197 -9.71 13.15 -13.00
N THR A 198 -10.18 14.37 -13.05
CA THR A 198 -10.84 15.04 -11.93
C THR A 198 -12.23 15.53 -12.28
N PHE A 199 -13.07 15.55 -11.26
CA PHE A 199 -14.36 16.24 -11.23
C PHE A 199 -14.60 16.69 -9.78
N GLY A 200 -15.24 17.84 -9.59
CA GLY A 200 -15.45 18.37 -8.24
C GLY A 200 -15.62 19.88 -8.23
N TYR A 201 -15.50 20.44 -7.04
CA TYR A 201 -15.64 21.87 -6.80
C TYR A 201 -14.33 22.42 -6.24
N MET A 202 -13.87 23.53 -6.81
CA MET A 202 -12.73 24.29 -6.32
C MET A 202 -13.14 25.74 -6.17
N THR A 203 -12.90 26.32 -5.00
CA THR A 203 -13.06 27.76 -4.79
C THR A 203 -11.75 28.46 -5.12
N ILE A 204 -11.78 29.34 -6.12
CA ILE A 204 -10.65 30.20 -6.48
C ILE A 204 -10.84 31.53 -5.77
N LYS A 205 -9.90 31.92 -4.90
CA LYS A 205 -9.85 33.26 -4.38
C LYS A 205 -9.29 34.18 -5.50
N GLU A 206 -10.07 35.11 -6.01
CA GLU A 206 -9.54 36.16 -6.88
C GLU A 206 -8.56 37.01 -6.05
N THR A 207 -7.32 37.04 -6.48
CA THR A 207 -6.37 38.05 -6.00
C THR A 207 -6.81 39.36 -6.65
N GLU A 208 -7.34 40.32 -5.88
CA GLU A 208 -7.53 41.67 -6.35
C GLU A 208 -6.16 42.16 -6.85
N SER A 209 -6.04 42.39 -8.17
CA SER A 209 -4.90 43.10 -8.74
C SER A 209 -5.08 44.54 -8.31
N ASP A 210 -4.29 45.01 -7.35
CA ASP A 210 -4.12 46.44 -7.11
C ASP A 210 -3.58 47.07 -8.40
N ASP A 211 -4.46 47.81 -9.08
CA ASP A 211 -4.13 48.73 -10.18
C ASP A 211 -3.47 50.02 -9.62
#